data_fc241c7b6b9b1af958e18b13aca3d340
#
_entry.id   fc241c7b6b9b1af958e18b13aca3d340
#
_cell.length_a   1.000
_cell.length_b   1.000
_cell.length_c   1.000
_cell.angle_alpha   90.00
_cell.angle_beta   90.00
_cell.angle_gamma   90.00
#
_symmetry.space_group_name_H-M   'P 1'
#
loop_
_entity.id
_entity.type
_entity.pdbx_description
1 polymer ?
#
loop_
_entity_poly.entity_id
_entity_poly.type
_entity_poly.pdbx_seq_one_letter_code
_entity_poly.pdbx_strand_id
1 'polypeptide(L)'
;MNIADNVKKIREGIQQAALQAGRDPSAVRLVAATKTVGPEQLRQAYEAGVRVFGENRLQEAQEKMPVVGPCPGLAWHFIGRMQRRKLKDIVGKFSLLHSVESVDQARNIDVQAEKIGIQQDILLEVNVAGEETKGGFACASMPEVMEQIARFPHVSVRGLMTLPPFSDNPEDARPYFSGLRQLRDSLAKQNFTHGGIEELSMGMSHDYQIAVEEGATMVRIGTAIFGKRG
;
A
#
# COMPACT_ATOMS: atom_id res chain seq x y z
N MET A 1 4.94 -18.03 18.68
CA MET A 1 3.76 -17.39 18.05
C MET A 1 3.55 -18.09 16.71
N ASN A 2 2.33 -18.56 16.40
CA ASN A 2 2.07 -19.30 15.16
C ASN A 2 1.63 -18.29 14.06
N ILE A 3 2.48 -18.10 13.07
CA ILE A 3 2.21 -17.16 11.95
C ILE A 3 0.98 -17.60 11.15
N ALA A 4 0.79 -18.91 10.94
CA ALA A 4 -0.36 -19.43 10.20
C ALA A 4 -1.69 -19.11 10.90
N ASP A 5 -1.75 -19.30 12.23
CA ASP A 5 -2.94 -18.96 13.02
C ASP A 5 -3.23 -17.45 12.99
N ASN A 6 -2.20 -16.62 13.03
CA ASN A 6 -2.35 -15.18 12.95
C ASN A 6 -2.87 -14.75 11.57
N VAL A 7 -2.32 -15.28 10.47
CA VAL A 7 -2.80 -15.01 9.11
C VAL A 7 -4.25 -15.44 8.95
N LYS A 8 -4.62 -16.61 9.49
CA LYS A 8 -6.00 -17.12 9.48
C LYS A 8 -6.95 -16.14 10.19
N LYS A 9 -6.63 -15.73 11.42
CA LYS A 9 -7.43 -14.74 12.18
C LYS A 9 -7.61 -13.41 11.45
N ILE A 10 -6.54 -12.92 10.83
CA ILE A 10 -6.61 -11.66 10.06
C ILE A 10 -7.54 -11.83 8.85
N ARG A 11 -7.45 -12.94 8.14
CA ARG A 11 -8.34 -13.22 6.99
C ARG A 11 -9.80 -13.36 7.41
N GLU A 12 -10.06 -14.02 8.52
CA GLU A 12 -11.40 -14.11 9.12
C GLU A 12 -11.93 -12.71 9.47
N GLY A 13 -11.08 -11.84 10.06
CA GLY A 13 -11.44 -10.45 10.35
C GLY A 13 -11.69 -9.62 9.10
N ILE A 14 -10.89 -9.77 8.04
CA ILE A 14 -11.12 -9.13 6.74
C ILE A 14 -12.44 -9.61 6.14
N GLN A 15 -12.68 -10.91 6.15
CA GLN A 15 -13.91 -11.51 5.62
C GLN A 15 -15.14 -10.98 6.37
N GLN A 16 -15.10 -10.97 7.69
CA GLN A 16 -16.21 -10.48 8.51
C GLN A 16 -16.52 -9.01 8.24
N ALA A 17 -15.48 -8.13 8.25
CA ALA A 17 -15.64 -6.71 8.00
C ALA A 17 -16.17 -6.43 6.57
N ALA A 18 -15.67 -7.15 5.56
CA ALA A 18 -16.13 -7.01 4.19
C ALA A 18 -17.60 -7.40 4.05
N LEU A 19 -18.00 -8.55 4.61
CA LEU A 19 -19.40 -9.02 4.56
C LEU A 19 -20.35 -8.08 5.30
N GLN A 20 -19.96 -7.55 6.46
CA GLN A 20 -20.73 -6.54 7.20
C GLN A 20 -20.98 -5.26 6.39
N ALA A 21 -19.99 -4.88 5.58
CA ALA A 21 -20.10 -3.72 4.68
C ALA A 21 -20.74 -4.05 3.30
N GLY A 22 -21.25 -5.28 3.09
CA GLY A 22 -21.84 -5.71 1.82
C GLY A 22 -20.84 -5.82 0.68
N ARG A 23 -19.55 -6.07 1.00
CA ARG A 23 -18.45 -6.16 0.03
C ARG A 23 -17.98 -7.59 -0.17
N ASP A 24 -17.44 -7.87 -1.36
CA ASP A 24 -16.72 -9.13 -1.62
C ASP A 24 -15.39 -9.16 -0.84
N PRO A 25 -15.18 -10.13 0.08
CA PRO A 25 -13.92 -10.28 0.79
C PRO A 25 -12.71 -10.51 -0.12
N SER A 26 -12.90 -11.12 -1.29
CA SER A 26 -11.83 -11.38 -2.26
C SER A 26 -11.26 -10.10 -2.89
N ALA A 27 -11.99 -9.00 -2.82
CA ALA A 27 -11.54 -7.68 -3.27
C ALA A 27 -10.50 -7.03 -2.32
N VAL A 28 -10.23 -7.65 -1.15
CA VAL A 28 -9.30 -7.10 -0.16
C VAL A 28 -8.02 -7.93 -0.10
N ARG A 29 -6.90 -7.33 -0.47
CA ARG A 29 -5.57 -7.96 -0.41
C ARG A 29 -4.88 -7.69 0.92
N LEU A 30 -4.36 -8.75 1.53
CA LEU A 30 -3.50 -8.69 2.70
C LEU A 30 -2.05 -8.41 2.25
N VAL A 31 -1.54 -7.23 2.56
CA VAL A 31 -0.13 -6.87 2.42
C VAL A 31 0.56 -7.12 3.77
N ALA A 32 1.39 -8.14 3.86
CA ALA A 32 2.17 -8.39 5.07
C ALA A 32 3.34 -7.41 5.15
N ALA A 33 3.34 -6.52 6.13
CA ALA A 33 4.42 -5.55 6.37
C ALA A 33 5.61 -6.27 7.04
N THR A 34 6.67 -6.48 6.27
CA THR A 34 7.76 -7.43 6.58
C THR A 34 9.02 -6.77 7.15
N LYS A 35 8.96 -5.48 7.50
CA LYS A 35 10.08 -4.78 8.14
C LYS A 35 10.56 -5.53 9.38
N THR A 36 11.89 -5.74 9.48
CA THR A 36 12.56 -6.47 10.59
C THR A 36 12.17 -7.96 10.72
N VAL A 37 11.49 -8.54 9.74
CA VAL A 37 11.07 -9.96 9.73
C VAL A 37 12.13 -10.77 8.98
N GLY A 38 12.55 -11.91 9.55
CA GLY A 38 13.54 -12.80 8.93
C GLY A 38 12.96 -13.63 7.78
N PRO A 39 13.81 -14.16 6.86
CA PRO A 39 13.35 -14.92 5.69
C PRO A 39 12.53 -16.16 6.03
N GLU A 40 12.84 -16.84 7.15
CA GLU A 40 12.10 -18.02 7.59
C GLU A 40 10.64 -17.69 7.95
N GLN A 41 10.42 -16.57 8.67
CA GLN A 41 9.07 -16.10 8.98
C GLN A 41 8.30 -15.67 7.72
N LEU A 42 9.00 -15.15 6.71
CA LEU A 42 8.39 -14.81 5.41
C LEU A 42 7.92 -16.06 4.69
N ARG A 43 8.71 -17.16 4.70
CA ARG A 43 8.30 -18.44 4.12
C ARG A 43 7.06 -18.99 4.82
N GLN A 44 7.03 -18.97 6.15
CA GLN A 44 5.86 -19.41 6.94
C GLN A 44 4.61 -18.57 6.59
N ALA A 45 4.77 -17.25 6.42
CA ALA A 45 3.66 -16.38 6.00
C ALA A 45 3.19 -16.71 4.56
N TYR A 46 4.12 -16.99 3.65
CA TYR A 46 3.78 -17.41 2.29
C TYR A 46 3.06 -18.76 2.26
N GLU A 47 3.51 -19.75 3.03
CA GLU A 47 2.87 -21.07 3.20
C GLU A 47 1.48 -20.94 3.81
N ALA A 48 1.29 -20.00 4.75
CA ALA A 48 -0.02 -19.61 5.28
C ALA A 48 -0.91 -18.86 4.26
N GLY A 49 -0.42 -18.70 3.03
CA GLY A 49 -1.18 -18.14 1.91
C GLY A 49 -1.01 -16.63 1.71
N VAL A 50 -0.13 -15.92 2.40
CA VAL A 50 0.17 -14.52 2.08
C VAL A 50 0.79 -14.47 0.67
N ARG A 51 0.35 -13.50 -0.14
CA ARG A 51 0.80 -13.35 -1.53
C ARG A 51 1.35 -11.96 -1.84
N VAL A 52 1.35 -11.06 -0.85
CA VAL A 52 1.94 -9.72 -1.01
C VAL A 52 2.77 -9.41 0.23
N PHE A 53 4.06 -9.16 0.02
CA PHE A 53 4.97 -8.66 1.04
C PHE A 53 5.25 -7.18 0.83
N GLY A 54 5.15 -6.39 1.91
CA GLY A 54 5.38 -4.95 1.92
C GLY A 54 6.64 -4.58 2.69
N GLU A 55 7.63 -4.02 2.00
CA GLU A 55 8.89 -3.57 2.59
C GLU A 55 8.94 -2.05 2.77
N ASN A 56 9.50 -1.62 3.89
CA ASN A 56 9.68 -0.20 4.19
C ASN A 56 11.09 0.29 3.88
N ARG A 57 12.07 -0.61 3.77
CA ARG A 57 13.49 -0.30 3.60
C ARG A 57 14.09 -1.11 2.46
N LEU A 58 14.68 -0.40 1.51
CA LEU A 58 15.29 -1.04 0.34
C LEU A 58 16.39 -2.04 0.73
N GLN A 59 17.23 -1.72 1.71
CA GLN A 59 18.30 -2.61 2.15
C GLN A 59 17.77 -3.94 2.66
N GLU A 60 16.73 -3.91 3.51
CA GLU A 60 16.09 -5.12 4.00
C GLU A 60 15.49 -5.96 2.85
N ALA A 61 14.85 -5.30 1.88
CA ALA A 61 14.31 -5.99 0.71
C ALA A 61 15.41 -6.67 -0.13
N GLN A 62 16.52 -5.98 -0.38
CA GLN A 62 17.66 -6.51 -1.14
C GLN A 62 18.30 -7.74 -0.48
N GLU A 63 18.29 -7.81 0.84
CA GLU A 63 18.78 -8.98 1.60
C GLU A 63 17.77 -10.13 1.61
N LYS A 64 16.47 -9.82 1.74
CA LYS A 64 15.41 -10.83 1.92
C LYS A 64 14.94 -11.46 0.62
N MET A 65 14.73 -10.66 -0.42
CA MET A 65 14.18 -11.14 -1.70
C MET A 65 14.97 -12.31 -2.29
N PRO A 66 16.32 -12.26 -2.36
CA PRO A 66 17.10 -13.38 -2.87
C PRO A 66 17.02 -14.65 -2.00
N VAL A 67 16.92 -14.48 -0.67
CA VAL A 67 16.87 -15.60 0.29
C VAL A 67 15.50 -16.25 0.32
N VAL A 68 14.42 -15.46 0.20
CA VAL A 68 13.06 -15.99 0.05
C VAL A 68 12.95 -16.76 -1.28
N GLY A 69 13.60 -16.24 -2.31
CA GLY A 69 13.64 -16.86 -3.64
C GLY A 69 12.31 -16.71 -4.41
N PRO A 70 12.21 -17.37 -5.57
CA PRO A 70 11.01 -17.32 -6.38
C PRO A 70 9.87 -18.09 -5.70
N CYS A 71 8.82 -17.38 -5.34
CA CYS A 71 7.58 -17.94 -4.79
C CYS A 71 6.44 -17.64 -5.77
N PRO A 72 5.82 -18.65 -6.40
CA PRO A 72 4.75 -18.46 -7.37
C PRO A 72 3.60 -17.57 -6.83
N GLY A 73 3.26 -16.52 -7.57
CA GLY A 73 2.19 -15.60 -7.20
C GLY A 73 2.52 -14.63 -6.06
N LEU A 74 3.77 -14.62 -5.56
CA LEU A 74 4.22 -13.63 -4.57
C LEU A 74 4.59 -12.32 -5.26
N ALA A 75 3.99 -11.23 -4.79
CA ALA A 75 4.34 -9.86 -5.15
C ALA A 75 5.07 -9.15 -4.01
N TRP A 76 6.00 -8.27 -4.36
CA TRP A 76 6.65 -7.37 -3.43
C TRP A 76 6.19 -5.93 -3.68
N HIS A 77 5.70 -5.27 -2.65
CA HIS A 77 5.32 -3.87 -2.65
C HIS A 77 6.29 -3.05 -1.82
N PHE A 78 6.58 -1.83 -2.25
CA PHE A 78 7.31 -0.87 -1.43
C PHE A 78 6.32 0.04 -0.72
N ILE A 79 6.26 -0.04 0.61
CA ILE A 79 5.27 0.66 1.44
C ILE A 79 5.91 1.71 2.36
N GLY A 80 7.23 1.92 2.26
CA GLY A 80 7.97 2.90 3.03
C GLY A 80 8.23 4.18 2.25
N ARG A 81 8.73 5.21 2.96
CA ARG A 81 9.09 6.48 2.33
C ARG A 81 10.27 6.32 1.37
N MET A 82 10.15 6.86 0.17
CA MET A 82 11.15 6.74 -0.89
C MET A 82 12.03 7.98 -0.96
N GLN A 83 13.33 7.80 -0.76
CA GLN A 83 14.30 8.86 -0.99
C GLN A 83 14.68 8.92 -2.47
N ARG A 84 14.76 10.12 -3.06
CA ARG A 84 15.08 10.36 -4.48
C ARG A 84 16.30 9.55 -4.96
N ARG A 85 17.40 9.57 -4.20
CA ARG A 85 18.65 8.86 -4.54
C ARG A 85 18.52 7.33 -4.63
N LYS A 86 17.46 6.75 -4.02
CA LYS A 86 17.21 5.30 -3.99
C LYS A 86 16.20 4.83 -5.03
N LEU A 87 15.53 5.74 -5.74
CA LEU A 87 14.51 5.38 -6.72
C LEU A 87 15.04 4.47 -7.83
N LYS A 88 16.28 4.69 -8.31
CA LYS A 88 16.95 3.83 -9.30
C LYS A 88 17.05 2.36 -8.85
N ASP A 89 17.08 2.12 -7.54
CA ASP A 89 17.19 0.78 -6.96
C ASP A 89 15.84 0.21 -6.49
N ILE A 90 14.77 1.02 -6.51
CA ILE A 90 13.39 0.64 -6.13
C ILE A 90 12.55 0.32 -7.36
N VAL A 91 12.57 1.21 -8.36
CA VAL A 91 11.78 1.08 -9.59
C VAL A 91 12.12 -0.23 -10.31
N GLY A 92 11.10 -0.98 -10.70
CA GLY A 92 11.21 -2.28 -11.35
C GLY A 92 11.47 -3.47 -10.42
N LYS A 93 11.80 -3.25 -9.13
CA LYS A 93 11.98 -4.33 -8.16
C LYS A 93 10.70 -4.65 -7.37
N PHE A 94 9.82 -3.69 -7.29
CA PHE A 94 8.54 -3.83 -6.58
C PHE A 94 7.40 -3.65 -7.58
N SER A 95 6.39 -4.50 -7.49
CA SER A 95 5.23 -4.43 -8.37
C SER A 95 4.37 -3.19 -8.13
N LEU A 96 4.38 -2.64 -6.91
CA LEU A 96 3.61 -1.46 -6.54
C LEU A 96 4.38 -0.60 -5.52
N LEU A 97 4.43 0.71 -5.74
CA LEU A 97 5.01 1.69 -4.83
C LEU A 97 3.88 2.49 -4.16
N HIS A 98 3.74 2.39 -2.83
CA HIS A 98 2.58 2.94 -2.11
C HIS A 98 2.71 4.40 -1.69
N SER A 99 3.93 4.92 -1.53
CA SER A 99 4.17 6.19 -0.83
C SER A 99 4.69 7.30 -1.75
N VAL A 100 4.02 7.52 -2.89
CA VAL A 100 4.36 8.65 -3.76
C VAL A 100 3.72 9.91 -3.20
N GLU A 101 4.53 10.83 -2.71
CA GLU A 101 4.12 12.01 -1.93
C GLU A 101 4.33 13.36 -2.66
N SER A 102 4.88 13.35 -3.88
CA SER A 102 5.06 14.57 -4.68
C SER A 102 5.11 14.28 -6.19
N VAL A 103 4.76 15.27 -7.00
CA VAL A 103 4.85 15.21 -8.47
C VAL A 103 6.31 15.04 -8.92
N ASP A 104 7.28 15.67 -8.23
CA ASP A 104 8.71 15.48 -8.51
C ASP A 104 9.15 14.05 -8.27
N GLN A 105 8.63 13.40 -7.22
CA GLN A 105 8.91 11.99 -6.97
C GLN A 105 8.32 11.10 -8.07
N ALA A 106 7.07 11.33 -8.49
CA ALA A 106 6.45 10.61 -9.61
C ALA A 106 7.24 10.78 -10.92
N ARG A 107 7.69 12.01 -11.22
CA ARG A 107 8.55 12.30 -12.38
C ARG A 107 9.87 11.53 -12.30
N ASN A 108 10.50 11.47 -11.13
CA ASN A 108 11.74 10.72 -10.97
C ASN A 108 11.53 9.21 -11.12
N ILE A 109 10.37 8.68 -10.71
CA ILE A 109 9.99 7.28 -10.95
C ILE A 109 9.83 7.04 -12.45
N ASP A 110 9.12 7.92 -13.16
CA ASP A 110 8.93 7.88 -14.62
C ASP A 110 10.26 7.78 -15.36
N VAL A 111 11.20 8.68 -15.05
CA VAL A 111 12.55 8.68 -15.63
C VAL A 111 13.32 7.37 -15.35
N GLN A 112 13.17 6.77 -14.16
CA GLN A 112 13.84 5.49 -13.88
C GLN A 112 13.16 4.31 -14.60
N ALA A 113 11.83 4.32 -14.68
CA ALA A 113 11.03 3.32 -15.39
C ALA A 113 11.33 3.33 -16.90
N GLU A 114 11.44 4.53 -17.51
CA GLU A 114 11.85 4.73 -18.90
C GLU A 114 13.20 4.07 -19.21
N LYS A 115 14.21 4.30 -18.35
CA LYS A 115 15.57 3.75 -18.54
C LYS A 115 15.62 2.23 -18.61
N ILE A 116 14.67 1.55 -17.98
CA ILE A 116 14.61 0.08 -17.95
C ILE A 116 13.44 -0.48 -18.78
N GLY A 117 12.72 0.40 -19.52
CA GLY A 117 11.68 0.01 -20.47
C GLY A 117 10.43 -0.60 -19.84
N ILE A 118 10.02 -0.12 -18.65
CA ILE A 118 8.82 -0.62 -17.97
C ILE A 118 7.80 0.49 -17.71
N GLN A 119 6.59 0.11 -17.33
CA GLN A 119 5.64 0.98 -16.66
C GLN A 119 5.56 0.57 -15.19
N GLN A 120 5.71 1.54 -14.27
CA GLN A 120 5.71 1.32 -12.82
C GLN A 120 4.35 1.69 -12.23
N ASP A 121 3.72 0.73 -11.57
CA ASP A 121 2.50 0.97 -10.80
C ASP A 121 2.81 1.72 -9.51
N ILE A 122 2.00 2.76 -9.20
CA ILE A 122 2.14 3.57 -8.00
C ILE A 122 0.80 3.85 -7.33
N LEU A 123 0.82 4.12 -6.02
CA LEU A 123 -0.26 4.78 -5.30
C LEU A 123 0.21 6.17 -4.85
N LEU A 124 -0.70 7.13 -4.84
CA LEU A 124 -0.44 8.47 -4.34
C LEU A 124 -0.78 8.52 -2.85
N GLU A 125 0.19 8.92 -2.03
CA GLU A 125 -0.01 9.11 -0.60
C GLU A 125 -0.77 10.42 -0.36
N VAL A 126 -1.93 10.33 0.30
CA VAL A 126 -2.79 11.47 0.58
C VAL A 126 -2.83 11.75 2.09
N ASN A 127 -2.54 12.99 2.45
CA ASN A 127 -2.66 13.51 3.81
C ASN A 127 -4.12 13.92 4.08
N VAL A 128 -4.97 12.94 4.33
CA VAL A 128 -6.41 13.19 4.57
C VAL A 128 -6.64 13.95 5.89
N ALA A 129 -5.73 13.79 6.86
CA ALA A 129 -5.84 14.48 8.16
C ALA A 129 -5.45 15.97 8.09
N GLY A 130 -4.74 16.40 7.04
CA GLY A 130 -4.26 17.78 6.92
C GLY A 130 -3.16 18.14 7.92
N GLU A 131 -2.45 17.15 8.49
CA GLU A 131 -1.36 17.41 9.44
C GLU A 131 -0.13 17.96 8.70
N GLU A 132 0.32 19.17 9.04
CA GLU A 132 1.46 19.82 8.38
C GLU A 132 2.77 19.04 8.48
N THR A 133 2.94 18.21 9.51
CA THR A 133 4.15 17.43 9.75
C THR A 133 4.21 16.11 8.98
N LYS A 134 3.10 15.68 8.38
CA LYS A 134 3.02 14.43 7.59
C LYS A 134 3.20 14.70 6.11
N GLY A 135 3.87 13.75 5.43
CA GLY A 135 3.97 13.72 3.97
C GLY A 135 2.63 13.41 3.30
N GLY A 136 2.64 13.44 1.99
CA GLY A 136 1.46 13.16 1.15
C GLY A 136 0.83 14.42 0.56
N PHE A 137 0.05 14.22 -0.48
CA PHE A 137 -0.68 15.28 -1.16
C PHE A 137 -1.88 15.77 -0.34
N ALA A 138 -2.19 17.06 -0.38
CA ALA A 138 -3.43 17.57 0.17
C ALA A 138 -4.63 17.10 -0.69
N CYS A 139 -5.76 16.76 -0.06
CA CYS A 139 -6.95 16.30 -0.79
C CYS A 139 -7.40 17.29 -1.89
N ALA A 140 -7.35 18.60 -1.60
CA ALA A 140 -7.78 19.64 -2.53
C ALA A 140 -6.91 19.76 -3.78
N SER A 141 -5.61 19.38 -3.71
CA SER A 141 -4.69 19.45 -4.84
C SER A 141 -4.75 18.22 -5.76
N MET A 142 -5.45 17.17 -5.37
CA MET A 142 -5.41 15.89 -6.08
C MET A 142 -5.85 15.95 -7.56
N PRO A 143 -6.89 16.71 -7.97
CA PRO A 143 -7.22 16.82 -9.39
C PRO A 143 -6.06 17.36 -10.22
N GLU A 144 -5.42 18.45 -9.78
CA GLU A 144 -4.26 19.03 -10.46
C GLU A 144 -3.04 18.07 -10.46
N VAL A 145 -2.81 17.39 -9.36
CA VAL A 145 -1.75 16.37 -9.24
C VAL A 145 -1.96 15.25 -10.25
N MET A 146 -3.19 14.77 -10.42
CA MET A 146 -3.53 13.73 -11.39
C MET A 146 -3.28 14.20 -12.83
N GLU A 147 -3.66 15.43 -13.18
CA GLU A 147 -3.38 16.01 -14.50
C GLU A 147 -1.88 16.12 -14.80
N GLN A 148 -1.09 16.48 -13.78
CA GLN A 148 0.36 16.57 -13.93
C GLN A 148 1.00 15.19 -14.11
N ILE A 149 0.59 14.19 -13.32
CA ILE A 149 1.14 12.83 -13.37
C ILE A 149 0.69 12.09 -14.63
N ALA A 150 -0.50 12.38 -15.16
CA ALA A 150 -0.98 11.83 -16.44
C ALA A 150 -0.03 12.10 -17.64
N ARG A 151 0.91 13.04 -17.49
CA ARG A 151 1.94 13.33 -18.50
C ARG A 151 3.16 12.43 -18.43
N PHE A 152 3.23 11.52 -17.44
CA PHE A 152 4.35 10.60 -17.23
C PHE A 152 4.00 9.21 -17.78
N PRO A 153 4.48 8.85 -18.99
CA PRO A 153 4.01 7.65 -19.70
C PRO A 153 4.45 6.33 -19.07
N HIS A 154 5.52 6.35 -18.25
CA HIS A 154 6.07 5.18 -17.61
C HIS A 154 5.61 4.99 -16.15
N VAL A 155 4.62 5.78 -15.72
CA VAL A 155 3.98 5.68 -14.40
C VAL A 155 2.50 5.36 -14.58
N SER A 156 1.99 4.38 -13.83
CA SER A 156 0.57 4.05 -13.77
C SER A 156 0.03 4.30 -12.36
N VAL A 157 -0.85 5.27 -12.20
CA VAL A 157 -1.53 5.52 -10.92
C VAL A 157 -2.65 4.52 -10.75
N ARG A 158 -2.48 3.58 -9.81
CA ARG A 158 -3.46 2.52 -9.51
C ARG A 158 -4.45 2.91 -8.43
N GLY A 159 -4.16 3.95 -7.65
CA GLY A 159 -5.03 4.35 -6.56
C GLY A 159 -4.35 5.27 -5.55
N LEU A 160 -4.92 5.28 -4.35
CA LEU A 160 -4.52 6.16 -3.25
C LEU A 160 -4.06 5.36 -2.03
N MET A 161 -3.23 5.99 -1.21
CA MET A 161 -2.79 5.47 0.08
C MET A 161 -2.93 6.54 1.16
N THR A 162 -3.25 6.15 2.40
CA THR A 162 -3.17 7.05 3.55
C THR A 162 -2.68 6.34 4.81
N LEU A 163 -2.14 7.16 5.72
CA LEU A 163 -1.76 6.79 7.07
C LEU A 163 -2.47 7.77 8.03
N PRO A 164 -3.60 7.38 8.64
CA PRO A 164 -4.30 8.25 9.58
C PRO A 164 -3.45 8.53 10.82
N PRO A 165 -3.76 9.56 11.61
CA PRO A 165 -3.23 9.74 12.95
C PRO A 165 -3.46 8.47 13.78
N PHE A 166 -2.48 8.13 14.64
CA PHE A 166 -2.69 7.03 15.58
C PHE A 166 -3.68 7.47 16.66
N SER A 167 -4.63 6.58 16.97
CA SER A 167 -5.51 6.69 18.13
C SER A 167 -5.63 5.32 18.79
N ASP A 168 -5.84 5.29 20.10
CA ASP A 168 -6.14 4.04 20.83
C ASP A 168 -7.50 3.47 20.45
N ASN A 169 -8.44 4.31 20.02
CA ASN A 169 -9.73 3.89 19.49
C ASN A 169 -9.66 3.76 17.95
N PRO A 170 -9.73 2.54 17.38
CA PRO A 170 -9.65 2.35 15.92
C PRO A 170 -10.77 3.06 15.14
N GLU A 171 -11.92 3.33 15.74
CA GLU A 171 -13.02 4.07 15.11
C GLU A 171 -12.65 5.50 14.74
N ASP A 172 -11.68 6.11 15.42
CA ASP A 172 -11.21 7.46 15.11
C ASP A 172 -10.52 7.54 13.72
N ALA A 173 -10.12 6.40 13.15
CA ALA A 173 -9.57 6.33 11.80
C ALA A 173 -10.65 6.36 10.70
N ARG A 174 -11.91 6.04 11.03
CA ARG A 174 -13.03 5.93 10.07
C ARG A 174 -13.22 7.17 9.19
N PRO A 175 -13.23 8.42 9.73
CA PRO A 175 -13.39 9.62 8.90
C PRO A 175 -12.30 9.76 7.84
N TYR A 176 -11.06 9.38 8.15
CA TYR A 176 -9.93 9.46 7.22
C TYR A 176 -10.04 8.41 6.11
N PHE A 177 -10.46 7.19 6.44
CA PHE A 177 -10.67 6.13 5.44
C PHE A 177 -11.85 6.45 4.52
N SER A 178 -12.96 6.91 5.09
CA SER A 178 -14.12 7.38 4.33
C SER A 178 -13.76 8.57 3.42
N GLY A 179 -12.99 9.53 3.92
CA GLY A 179 -12.50 10.66 3.15
C GLY A 179 -11.62 10.25 1.97
N LEU A 180 -10.71 9.29 2.16
CA LEU A 180 -9.89 8.75 1.08
C LEU A 180 -10.72 8.04 0.01
N ARG A 181 -11.73 7.25 0.42
CA ARG A 181 -12.66 6.59 -0.51
C ARG A 181 -13.43 7.61 -1.34
N GLN A 182 -14.02 8.61 -0.69
CA GLN A 182 -14.78 9.67 -1.38
C GLN A 182 -13.89 10.43 -2.38
N LEU A 183 -12.65 10.73 -2.02
CA LEU A 183 -11.68 11.35 -2.92
C LEU A 183 -11.40 10.45 -4.14
N ARG A 184 -11.11 9.15 -3.93
CA ARG A 184 -10.91 8.18 -5.00
C ARG A 184 -12.11 8.14 -5.95
N ASP A 185 -13.32 8.05 -5.39
CA ASP A 185 -14.57 7.97 -6.17
C ASP A 185 -14.82 9.25 -6.99
N SER A 186 -14.42 10.40 -6.46
CA SER A 186 -14.46 11.67 -7.18
C SER A 186 -13.45 11.72 -8.33
N LEU A 187 -12.22 11.29 -8.10
CA LEU A 187 -11.16 11.27 -9.11
C LEU A 187 -11.45 10.25 -10.22
N ALA A 188 -12.01 9.09 -9.89
CA ALA A 188 -12.35 8.05 -10.86
C ALA A 188 -13.39 8.51 -11.92
N LYS A 189 -14.21 9.51 -11.60
CA LYS A 189 -15.17 10.11 -12.53
C LYS A 189 -14.54 11.04 -13.57
N GLN A 190 -13.29 11.43 -13.40
CA GLN A 190 -12.63 12.48 -14.20
C GLN A 190 -11.82 11.93 -15.39
N ASN A 191 -11.87 10.61 -15.68
CA ASN A 191 -11.23 9.98 -16.86
C ASN A 191 -9.75 10.37 -17.07
N PHE A 192 -8.93 10.29 -16.04
CA PHE A 192 -7.49 10.43 -16.16
C PHE A 192 -6.91 9.27 -16.99
N THR A 193 -6.06 9.57 -17.98
CA THR A 193 -5.68 8.70 -19.10
C THR A 193 -4.76 7.50 -18.76
N HIS A 194 -4.27 7.35 -17.56
CA HIS A 194 -3.32 6.30 -17.20
C HIS A 194 -3.78 5.45 -16.01
N GLY A 195 -4.61 4.45 -16.33
CA GLY A 195 -5.05 3.44 -15.36
C GLY A 195 -6.29 3.84 -14.55
N GLY A 196 -7.03 2.84 -14.10
CA GLY A 196 -8.15 3.06 -13.17
C GLY A 196 -7.63 3.34 -11.77
N ILE A 197 -8.19 4.36 -11.09
CA ILE A 197 -7.91 4.65 -9.68
C ILE A 197 -8.80 3.72 -8.83
N GLU A 198 -8.44 2.45 -8.75
CA GLU A 198 -9.28 1.44 -8.09
C GLU A 198 -8.82 1.14 -6.67
N GLU A 199 -7.52 1.29 -6.41
CA GLU A 199 -6.88 0.80 -5.21
C GLU A 199 -6.95 1.81 -4.05
N LEU A 200 -7.28 1.28 -2.87
CA LEU A 200 -7.21 2.01 -1.60
C LEU A 200 -6.34 1.23 -0.63
N SER A 201 -5.09 1.68 -0.46
CA SER A 201 -4.16 1.13 0.54
C SER A 201 -4.32 1.89 1.84
N MET A 202 -5.06 1.32 2.78
CA MET A 202 -5.32 1.92 4.08
C MET A 202 -5.64 0.84 5.12
N GLY A 203 -5.43 1.14 6.40
CA GLY A 203 -5.60 0.19 7.49
C GLY A 203 -4.34 -0.62 7.82
N MET A 204 -4.08 -0.73 9.11
CA MET A 204 -2.97 -1.47 9.71
C MET A 204 -3.48 -2.44 10.78
N SER A 205 -2.59 -3.08 11.54
CA SER A 205 -2.94 -4.12 12.54
C SER A 205 -4.03 -3.71 13.53
N HIS A 206 -4.19 -2.42 13.81
CA HIS A 206 -5.10 -1.91 14.81
C HIS A 206 -6.49 -1.52 14.25
N ASP A 207 -6.53 -1.04 13.01
CA ASP A 207 -7.69 -0.38 12.40
C ASP A 207 -8.12 -0.99 11.04
N TYR A 208 -7.53 -2.14 10.65
CA TYR A 208 -7.78 -2.73 9.32
C TYR A 208 -9.24 -3.11 9.09
N GLN A 209 -9.99 -3.51 10.12
CA GLN A 209 -11.39 -3.88 9.97
C GLN A 209 -12.22 -2.67 9.56
N ILE A 210 -12.01 -1.53 10.23
CA ILE A 210 -12.63 -0.25 9.89
C ILE A 210 -12.25 0.18 8.46
N ALA A 211 -10.96 0.01 8.10
CA ALA A 211 -10.51 0.31 6.74
C ALA A 211 -11.21 -0.56 5.70
N VAL A 212 -11.42 -1.86 5.97
CA VAL A 212 -12.16 -2.77 5.09
C VAL A 212 -13.61 -2.33 4.95
N GLU A 213 -14.28 -2.00 6.04
CA GLU A 213 -15.66 -1.47 6.02
C GLU A 213 -15.75 -0.20 5.16
N GLU A 214 -14.76 0.69 5.24
CA GLU A 214 -14.69 1.94 4.50
C GLU A 214 -14.14 1.79 3.07
N GLY A 215 -13.90 0.59 2.59
CA GLY A 215 -13.59 0.36 1.17
C GLY A 215 -12.14 0.03 0.84
N ALA A 216 -11.26 -0.24 1.83
CA ALA A 216 -9.89 -0.67 1.55
C ALA A 216 -9.85 -1.84 0.57
N THR A 217 -8.95 -1.78 -0.41
CA THR A 217 -8.61 -2.89 -1.31
C THR A 217 -7.29 -3.55 -0.89
N MET A 218 -6.50 -2.86 -0.08
CA MET A 218 -5.27 -3.37 0.54
C MET A 218 -5.17 -2.92 1.99
N VAL A 219 -4.91 -3.87 2.89
CA VAL A 219 -4.59 -3.62 4.30
C VAL A 219 -3.15 -4.03 4.58
N ARG A 220 -2.39 -3.23 5.34
CA ARG A 220 -0.95 -3.42 5.61
C ARG A 220 -0.73 -3.92 7.02
N ILE A 221 -0.57 -5.21 7.20
CA ILE A 221 -0.54 -5.87 8.51
C ILE A 221 0.87 -6.35 8.83
N GLY A 222 1.45 -5.90 9.92
CA GLY A 222 2.77 -6.35 10.39
C GLY A 222 2.67 -7.05 11.76
N THR A 223 2.47 -6.28 12.81
CA THR A 223 2.52 -6.74 14.20
C THR A 223 1.50 -7.86 14.49
N ALA A 224 0.32 -7.83 13.88
CA ALA A 224 -0.68 -8.87 14.09
C ALA A 224 -0.29 -10.19 13.41
N ILE A 225 0.57 -10.20 12.38
CA ILE A 225 1.11 -11.43 11.76
C ILE A 225 2.33 -11.93 12.53
N PHE A 226 3.34 -11.07 12.70
CA PHE A 226 4.69 -11.44 13.11
C PHE A 226 4.99 -11.19 14.59
N GLY A 227 4.08 -10.56 15.34
CA GLY A 227 4.24 -10.22 16.73
C GLY A 227 4.84 -8.83 16.98
N LYS A 228 4.84 -8.44 18.26
CA LYS A 228 5.55 -7.23 18.71
C LYS A 228 7.05 -7.44 18.49
N ARG A 229 7.73 -6.37 18.12
CA ARG A 229 9.19 -6.37 18.00
C ARG A 229 9.81 -6.49 19.39
N GLY A 230 10.77 -7.36 19.54
CA GLY A 230 11.68 -7.35 20.66
C GLY A 230 12.66 -6.17 20.56
#